data_c63772a6f15ffa2da4ccbd91d25d1d5e
#
_entry.id   c63772a6f15ffa2da4ccbd91d25d1d5e
#
_cell.length_a   1.000
_cell.length_b   1.000
_cell.length_c   1.000
_cell.angle_alpha   90.00
_cell.angle_beta   90.00
_cell.angle_gamma   90.00
#
_symmetry.space_group_name_H-M   'P 1'
#
loop_
_entity.id
_entity.type
_entity.pdbx_description
1 polymer ?
#
loop_
_entity_poly.entity_id
_entity_poly.type
_entity_poly.pdbx_seq_one_letter_code
_entity_poly.pdbx_strand_id
1 'polypeptide(L)'
;AVEVSRTGMLSRVANLILSLGEWEDFQVFSVDPKPTQRFLFDMGVRPMSRVRVSNRGIEPLEGSEEEWEPPAISRASLSVDCRDAYGKRTPRGEIRFATLTDLGDGRSPGKLGSIRISMSPGREPESFIHELERAVGWMDPDVLLTRKGDVIDFPALLSMASSSGQALRLGRMRRNLVLRRKAITNWSYGRLVRSEAYHALEGRLHVDMGSSFIGKEGGIEGLMELSRASGIPMQDLSRLSPGSAISAIQIRQSMEDGVLVPWKKNRAEDLKDGREMILA
;
A
#
# COMPACT_ATOMS: atom_id res chain seq x y z
N ALA A 1 -13.60 -5.78 -27.37
CA ALA A 1 -13.24 -5.83 -25.95
C ALA A 1 -13.42 -7.25 -25.42
N VAL A 2 -12.60 -7.67 -24.47
CA VAL A 2 -12.71 -8.98 -23.81
C VAL A 2 -13.00 -8.72 -22.34
N GLU A 3 -14.10 -9.27 -21.85
CA GLU A 3 -14.48 -9.21 -20.45
C GLU A 3 -14.05 -10.48 -19.72
N VAL A 4 -13.58 -10.31 -18.49
CA VAL A 4 -13.21 -11.42 -17.61
C VAL A 4 -14.03 -11.38 -16.33
N SER A 5 -14.51 -12.52 -15.88
CA SER A 5 -15.33 -12.62 -14.65
C SER A 5 -14.57 -12.32 -13.35
N ARG A 6 -13.23 -12.35 -13.40
CA ARG A 6 -12.37 -12.09 -12.24
C ARG A 6 -11.14 -11.32 -12.67
N THR A 7 -10.83 -10.23 -12.01
CA THR A 7 -9.66 -9.37 -12.30
C THR A 7 -8.34 -10.13 -12.24
N GLY A 8 -8.21 -11.14 -11.38
CA GLY A 8 -7.02 -12.01 -11.31
C GLY A 8 -6.78 -12.87 -12.55
N MET A 9 -7.76 -12.96 -13.48
CA MET A 9 -7.65 -13.70 -14.72
C MET A 9 -7.12 -12.86 -15.90
N LEU A 10 -7.10 -11.52 -15.76
CA LEU A 10 -6.73 -10.61 -16.86
C LEU A 10 -5.41 -10.99 -17.52
N SER A 11 -4.32 -11.12 -16.78
CA SER A 11 -3.01 -11.45 -17.33
C SER A 11 -2.97 -12.85 -17.94
N ARG A 12 -3.74 -13.83 -17.42
CA ARG A 12 -3.81 -15.18 -17.99
C ARG A 12 -4.54 -15.16 -19.31
N VAL A 13 -5.68 -14.47 -19.39
CA VAL A 13 -6.46 -14.33 -20.63
C VAL A 13 -5.66 -13.56 -21.68
N ALA A 14 -4.98 -12.49 -21.28
CA ALA A 14 -4.11 -11.74 -22.18
C ALA A 14 -2.95 -12.59 -22.73
N ASN A 15 -2.29 -13.40 -21.89
CA ASN A 15 -1.27 -14.34 -22.36
C ASN A 15 -1.84 -15.39 -23.30
N LEU A 16 -3.04 -15.91 -23.01
CA LEU A 16 -3.71 -16.88 -23.89
C LEU A 16 -3.99 -16.26 -25.27
N ILE A 17 -4.54 -15.04 -25.31
CA ILE A 17 -4.80 -14.35 -26.59
C ILE A 17 -3.51 -14.18 -27.38
N LEU A 18 -2.44 -13.71 -26.73
CA LEU A 18 -1.15 -13.55 -27.39
C LEU A 18 -0.60 -14.90 -27.91
N SER A 19 -0.77 -15.99 -27.15
CA SER A 19 -0.29 -17.31 -27.57
C SER A 19 -1.08 -17.89 -28.74
N LEU A 20 -2.37 -17.55 -28.87
CA LEU A 20 -3.20 -17.98 -30.02
C LEU A 20 -2.75 -17.33 -31.34
N GLY A 21 -2.16 -16.15 -31.31
CA GLY A 21 -1.58 -15.45 -32.43
C GLY A 21 -0.06 -15.61 -32.50
N GLU A 22 0.50 -16.72 -31.97
CA GLU A 22 1.94 -17.00 -31.97
C GLU A 22 2.79 -15.81 -31.43
N TRP A 23 2.16 -14.95 -30.61
CA TRP A 23 2.71 -13.75 -30.02
C TRP A 23 2.92 -12.57 -31.00
N GLU A 24 2.53 -12.69 -32.25
CA GLU A 24 2.73 -11.68 -33.30
C GLU A 24 1.40 -11.13 -33.83
N ASP A 25 0.41 -11.99 -34.06
CA ASP A 25 -0.85 -11.61 -34.72
C ASP A 25 -1.77 -10.74 -33.88
N PHE A 26 -1.68 -10.82 -32.54
CA PHE A 26 -2.57 -10.10 -31.63
C PHE A 26 -1.81 -9.15 -30.72
N GLN A 27 -2.32 -7.95 -30.60
CA GLN A 27 -1.90 -6.98 -29.58
C GLN A 27 -2.96 -6.85 -28.50
N VAL A 28 -2.54 -6.84 -27.25
CA VAL A 28 -3.41 -6.70 -26.09
C VAL A 28 -3.10 -5.40 -25.37
N PHE A 29 -4.15 -4.67 -25.02
CA PHE A 29 -4.05 -3.34 -24.45
C PHE A 29 -4.72 -3.26 -23.08
N SER A 30 -4.31 -2.28 -22.27
CA SER A 30 -4.95 -1.90 -20.99
C SER A 30 -5.14 -3.06 -20.02
N VAL A 31 -4.17 -3.98 -19.95
CA VAL A 31 -4.13 -5.07 -18.95
C VAL A 31 -3.45 -4.64 -17.66
N ASP A 32 -2.55 -3.65 -17.73
CA ASP A 32 -1.70 -3.20 -16.63
C ASP A 32 -2.41 -2.43 -15.50
N PRO A 33 -3.56 -1.73 -15.72
CA PRO A 33 -4.21 -1.03 -14.62
C PRO A 33 -4.50 -1.99 -13.46
N LYS A 34 -4.06 -1.62 -12.26
CA LYS A 34 -4.36 -2.41 -11.07
C LYS A 34 -5.86 -2.48 -10.83
N PRO A 35 -6.39 -3.58 -10.27
CA PRO A 35 -7.83 -3.71 -10.01
C PRO A 35 -8.42 -2.56 -9.21
N THR A 36 -7.69 -2.06 -8.20
CA THR A 36 -8.11 -0.89 -7.41
C THR A 36 -8.10 0.40 -8.23
N GLN A 37 -7.10 0.59 -9.09
CA GLN A 37 -7.00 1.75 -9.98
C GLN A 37 -8.15 1.76 -10.98
N ARG A 38 -8.44 0.62 -11.60
CA ARG A 38 -9.58 0.47 -12.53
C ARG A 38 -10.91 0.73 -11.83
N PHE A 39 -11.12 0.11 -10.67
CA PHE A 39 -12.34 0.31 -9.89
C PHE A 39 -12.58 1.78 -9.55
N LEU A 40 -11.56 2.47 -9.07
CA LEU A 40 -11.68 3.91 -8.73
C LEU A 40 -11.92 4.75 -9.98
N PHE A 41 -11.33 4.39 -11.11
CA PHE A 41 -11.57 5.05 -12.38
C PHE A 41 -13.03 4.86 -12.85
N ASP A 42 -13.51 3.62 -12.86
CA ASP A 42 -14.89 3.29 -13.27
C ASP A 42 -15.94 3.97 -12.38
N MET A 43 -15.62 4.18 -11.10
CA MET A 43 -16.47 4.91 -10.16
C MET A 43 -16.35 6.44 -10.27
N GLY A 44 -15.45 6.97 -11.11
CA GLY A 44 -15.17 8.40 -11.19
C GLY A 44 -14.58 9.00 -9.92
N VAL A 45 -13.94 8.18 -9.07
CA VAL A 45 -13.40 8.57 -7.77
C VAL A 45 -11.88 8.52 -7.79
N ARG A 46 -11.24 9.48 -7.13
CA ARG A 46 -9.79 9.46 -6.86
C ARG A 46 -9.51 9.13 -5.41
N PRO A 47 -8.39 8.47 -5.08
CA PRO A 47 -7.98 8.34 -3.69
C PRO A 47 -7.94 9.69 -2.98
N MET A 48 -8.22 9.72 -1.70
CA MET A 48 -8.27 10.95 -0.86
C MET A 48 -9.33 11.97 -1.25
N SER A 49 -10.28 11.60 -2.10
CA SER A 49 -11.43 12.44 -2.46
C SER A 49 -12.55 12.33 -1.42
N ARG A 50 -13.34 13.38 -1.31
CA ARG A 50 -14.60 13.35 -0.57
C ARG A 50 -15.65 12.61 -1.39
N VAL A 51 -16.32 11.67 -0.76
CA VAL A 51 -17.35 10.85 -1.41
C VAL A 51 -18.60 10.77 -0.56
N ARG A 52 -19.75 10.65 -1.22
CA ARG A 52 -21.00 10.25 -0.57
C ARG A 52 -21.18 8.76 -0.76
N VAL A 53 -21.33 8.04 0.35
CA VAL A 53 -21.63 6.60 0.31
C VAL A 53 -23.12 6.41 0.61
N SER A 54 -23.81 5.69 -0.25
CA SER A 54 -25.22 5.35 -0.11
C SER A 54 -25.48 3.90 -0.52
N ASN A 55 -26.71 3.44 -0.37
CA ASN A 55 -27.12 2.12 -0.89
C ASN A 55 -27.09 2.03 -2.43
N ARG A 56 -26.96 3.17 -3.12
CA ARG A 56 -26.81 3.24 -4.60
C ARG A 56 -25.36 3.20 -5.07
N GLY A 57 -24.40 3.31 -4.14
CA GLY A 57 -22.97 3.30 -4.48
C GLY A 57 -22.17 4.45 -3.86
N ILE A 58 -21.08 4.76 -4.50
CA ILE A 58 -20.12 5.81 -4.13
C ILE A 58 -20.20 6.92 -5.17
N GLU A 59 -20.43 8.15 -4.73
CA GLU A 59 -20.51 9.34 -5.60
C GLU A 59 -19.42 10.34 -5.17
N PRO A 60 -18.62 10.90 -6.09
CA PRO A 60 -17.68 11.96 -5.75
C PRO A 60 -18.44 13.23 -5.35
N LEU A 61 -17.91 13.94 -4.34
CA LEU A 61 -18.46 15.21 -3.84
C LEU A 61 -17.60 16.43 -4.21
N GLU A 62 -16.48 16.18 -4.87
CA GLU A 62 -15.54 17.25 -5.21
C GLU A 62 -15.94 17.97 -6.48
N GLY A 63 -15.66 19.28 -6.48
CA GLY A 63 -15.69 20.14 -7.67
C GLY A 63 -14.49 19.88 -8.60
N SER A 64 -13.89 20.95 -9.11
CA SER A 64 -12.71 20.86 -9.98
C SER A 64 -11.49 20.34 -9.22
N GLU A 65 -10.55 19.74 -9.93
CA GLU A 65 -9.27 19.28 -9.37
C GLU A 65 -8.43 20.38 -8.73
N GLU A 66 -8.60 21.61 -9.23
CA GLU A 66 -7.89 22.80 -8.74
C GLU A 66 -8.27 23.18 -7.30
N GLU A 67 -9.43 22.73 -6.82
CA GLU A 67 -9.93 23.01 -5.46
C GLU A 67 -9.63 21.89 -4.45
N TRP A 68 -8.88 20.85 -4.86
CA TRP A 68 -8.61 19.74 -3.95
C TRP A 68 -7.56 20.11 -2.89
N GLU A 69 -7.93 19.92 -1.65
CA GLU A 69 -7.02 20.02 -0.52
C GLU A 69 -6.81 18.63 0.11
N PRO A 70 -5.56 18.29 0.51
CA PRO A 70 -5.31 17.05 1.25
C PRO A 70 -6.20 16.96 2.50
N PRO A 71 -6.91 15.84 2.71
CA PRO A 71 -7.72 15.67 3.89
C PRO A 71 -6.85 15.66 5.16
N ALA A 72 -7.35 16.25 6.24
CA ALA A 72 -6.78 16.03 7.56
C ALA A 72 -7.05 14.58 7.97
N ILE A 73 -6.00 13.79 8.15
CA ILE A 73 -6.08 12.38 8.57
C ILE A 73 -5.21 12.15 9.79
N SER A 74 -5.78 11.50 10.80
CA SER A 74 -5.08 11.21 12.06
C SER A 74 -3.96 10.20 11.83
N ARG A 75 -2.80 10.46 12.44
CA ARG A 75 -1.56 9.71 12.22
C ARG A 75 -0.96 9.28 13.55
N ALA A 76 -0.51 8.06 13.63
CA ALA A 76 0.32 7.61 14.74
C ALA A 76 1.52 6.82 14.23
N SER A 77 2.64 6.91 14.94
CA SER A 77 3.79 6.04 14.68
C SER A 77 3.81 4.88 15.66
N LEU A 78 4.05 3.68 15.16
CA LEU A 78 4.31 2.48 15.96
C LEU A 78 5.76 2.06 15.77
N SER A 79 6.45 1.84 16.88
CA SER A 79 7.81 1.28 16.91
C SER A 79 7.87 0.15 17.93
N VAL A 80 8.48 -0.98 17.56
CA VAL A 80 8.70 -2.13 18.43
C VAL A 80 10.19 -2.30 18.67
N ASP A 81 10.64 -2.29 19.93
CA ASP A 81 12.00 -2.66 20.29
C ASP A 81 12.08 -4.18 20.50
N CYS A 82 12.52 -4.88 19.46
CA CYS A 82 12.75 -6.32 19.43
C CYS A 82 14.20 -6.59 19.06
N ARG A 83 14.93 -7.30 19.94
CA ARG A 83 16.38 -7.48 19.81
C ARG A 83 16.79 -8.94 20.03
N ASP A 84 17.80 -9.37 19.27
CA ASP A 84 18.47 -10.65 19.51
C ASP A 84 19.46 -10.57 20.71
N ALA A 85 20.10 -11.68 21.01
CA ALA A 85 21.09 -11.78 22.09
C ALA A 85 22.29 -10.83 21.94
N TYR A 86 22.54 -10.36 20.71
CA TYR A 86 23.62 -9.41 20.40
C TYR A 86 23.14 -7.94 20.39
N GLY A 87 21.89 -7.69 20.79
CA GLY A 87 21.30 -6.35 20.80
C GLY A 87 20.86 -5.82 19.44
N LYS A 88 20.96 -6.62 18.37
CA LYS A 88 20.52 -6.22 17.02
C LYS A 88 19.02 -6.33 16.90
N ARG A 89 18.41 -5.28 16.31
CA ARG A 89 16.95 -5.27 16.04
C ARG A 89 16.62 -6.28 14.93
N THR A 90 15.76 -7.24 15.22
CA THR A 90 15.44 -8.36 14.34
C THR A 90 13.99 -8.84 14.57
N PRO A 91 13.31 -9.37 13.54
CA PRO A 91 11.95 -9.89 13.68
C PRO A 91 11.83 -11.14 14.55
N ARG A 92 12.95 -11.79 14.86
CA ARG A 92 13.03 -12.95 15.77
C ARG A 92 13.58 -12.57 17.15
N GLY A 93 13.78 -11.30 17.41
CA GLY A 93 14.28 -10.80 18.68
C GLY A 93 13.21 -10.81 19.76
N GLU A 94 13.66 -10.75 21.00
CA GLU A 94 12.80 -10.57 22.16
C GLU A 94 12.22 -9.15 22.16
N ILE A 95 10.91 -9.04 22.29
CA ILE A 95 10.23 -7.76 22.39
C ILE A 95 10.41 -7.21 23.80
N ARG A 96 10.96 -6.00 23.89
CA ARG A 96 11.15 -5.30 25.18
C ARG A 96 10.02 -4.31 25.43
N PHE A 97 9.64 -3.56 24.42
CA PHE A 97 8.54 -2.62 24.48
C PHE A 97 8.03 -2.27 23.08
N ALA A 98 6.80 -1.75 23.03
CA ALA A 98 6.26 -1.04 21.88
C ALA A 98 5.96 0.41 22.29
N THR A 99 6.15 1.35 21.38
CA THR A 99 5.78 2.76 21.55
C THR A 99 4.83 3.17 20.45
N LEU A 100 3.69 3.71 20.83
CA LEU A 100 2.71 4.33 19.95
C LEU A 100 2.69 5.82 20.23
N THR A 101 2.94 6.65 19.20
CA THR A 101 3.01 8.11 19.35
C THR A 101 2.00 8.76 18.42
N ASP A 102 1.16 9.62 18.97
CA ASP A 102 0.24 10.48 18.21
C ASP A 102 1.03 11.56 17.47
N LEU A 103 0.85 11.64 16.16
CA LEU A 103 1.50 12.62 15.29
C LEU A 103 0.54 13.72 14.80
N GLY A 104 -0.71 13.70 15.27
CA GLY A 104 -1.73 14.64 14.82
C GLY A 104 -2.34 14.25 13.48
N ASP A 105 -2.92 15.23 12.81
CA ASP A 105 -3.67 15.04 11.56
C ASP A 105 -3.00 15.70 10.33
N GLY A 106 -1.78 16.19 10.48
CA GLY A 106 -1.03 16.91 9.48
C GLY A 106 -1.29 18.43 9.48
N ARG A 107 -2.38 18.90 10.09
CA ARG A 107 -2.71 20.32 10.30
C ARG A 107 -2.44 20.74 11.74
N SER A 108 -2.59 19.81 12.66
CA SER A 108 -2.40 20.02 14.10
C SER A 108 -1.47 18.95 14.67
N PRO A 109 -0.62 19.29 15.66
CA PRO A 109 0.20 18.31 16.35
C PRO A 109 -0.66 17.30 17.13
N GLY A 110 -0.10 16.12 17.41
CA GLY A 110 -0.74 15.11 18.23
C GLY A 110 -1.02 15.60 19.65
N LYS A 111 -2.18 15.31 20.16
CA LYS A 111 -2.65 15.74 21.50
C LYS A 111 -2.53 14.63 22.54
N LEU A 112 -2.47 13.37 22.11
CA LEU A 112 -2.48 12.20 22.98
C LEU A 112 -1.07 11.79 23.45
N GLY A 113 -0.02 12.40 22.90
CA GLY A 113 1.36 12.11 23.26
C GLY A 113 1.82 10.71 22.83
N SER A 114 2.59 10.05 23.70
CA SER A 114 3.14 8.72 23.45
C SER A 114 2.72 7.73 24.54
N ILE A 115 2.32 6.54 24.11
CA ILE A 115 2.04 5.39 24.97
C ILE A 115 3.17 4.39 24.79
N ARG A 116 3.81 3.99 25.90
CA ARG A 116 4.81 2.94 25.94
C ARG A 116 4.28 1.73 26.68
N ILE A 117 4.29 0.60 25.99
CA ILE A 117 3.89 -0.72 26.52
C ILE A 117 5.15 -1.53 26.68
N SER A 118 5.51 -1.87 27.92
CA SER A 118 6.74 -2.58 28.23
C SER A 118 6.49 -4.06 28.52
N MET A 119 7.40 -4.90 28.05
CA MET A 119 7.45 -6.31 28.39
C MET A 119 8.32 -6.46 29.64
N SER A 120 7.67 -6.54 30.79
CA SER A 120 8.37 -6.75 32.07
C SER A 120 8.49 -8.24 32.41
N PRO A 121 9.47 -8.64 33.25
CA PRO A 121 9.58 -10.01 33.72
C PRO A 121 8.27 -10.51 34.35
N GLY A 122 7.83 -11.70 33.94
CA GLY A 122 6.57 -12.32 34.40
C GLY A 122 5.31 -11.79 33.69
N ARG A 123 5.43 -10.88 32.76
CA ARG A 123 4.29 -10.42 31.95
C ARG A 123 3.99 -11.44 30.84
N GLU A 124 2.74 -11.85 30.73
CA GLU A 124 2.29 -12.75 29.66
C GLU A 124 2.24 -12.03 28.29
N PRO A 125 2.72 -12.67 27.21
CA PRO A 125 2.67 -12.14 25.85
C PRO A 125 1.26 -11.68 25.43
N GLU A 126 0.24 -12.43 25.83
CA GLU A 126 -1.16 -12.11 25.59
C GLU A 126 -1.55 -10.73 26.15
N SER A 127 -1.18 -10.44 27.39
CA SER A 127 -1.45 -9.16 28.04
C SER A 127 -0.79 -7.99 27.29
N PHE A 128 0.42 -8.18 26.76
CA PHE A 128 1.11 -7.19 25.95
C PHE A 128 0.37 -6.93 24.64
N ILE A 129 -0.03 -7.98 23.93
CA ILE A 129 -0.77 -7.87 22.65
C ILE A 129 -2.10 -7.14 22.87
N HIS A 130 -2.86 -7.53 23.90
CA HIS A 130 -4.15 -6.89 24.20
C HIS A 130 -3.99 -5.39 24.57
N GLU A 131 -2.95 -5.04 25.31
CA GLU A 131 -2.70 -3.63 25.62
C GLU A 131 -2.31 -2.82 24.39
N LEU A 132 -1.50 -3.41 23.49
CA LEU A 132 -1.15 -2.77 22.22
C LEU A 132 -2.39 -2.57 21.35
N GLU A 133 -3.24 -3.59 21.20
CA GLU A 133 -4.50 -3.48 20.45
C GLU A 133 -5.41 -2.39 21.04
N ARG A 134 -5.50 -2.33 22.37
CA ARG A 134 -6.28 -1.31 23.08
C ARG A 134 -5.71 0.09 22.87
N ALA A 135 -4.41 0.26 22.95
CA ALA A 135 -3.74 1.54 22.73
C ALA A 135 -3.98 2.05 21.30
N VAL A 136 -3.82 1.17 20.29
CA VAL A 136 -4.09 1.51 18.89
C VAL A 136 -5.58 1.81 18.66
N GLY A 137 -6.47 1.07 19.30
CA GLY A 137 -7.93 1.32 19.23
C GLY A 137 -8.35 2.61 19.93
N TRP A 138 -7.71 2.97 21.04
CA TRP A 138 -8.00 4.21 21.77
C TRP A 138 -7.49 5.44 21.02
N MET A 139 -6.30 5.39 20.45
CA MET A 139 -5.72 6.49 19.65
C MET A 139 -6.40 6.61 18.28
N ASP A 140 -6.90 5.50 17.76
CA ASP A 140 -7.64 5.32 16.52
C ASP A 140 -7.11 6.12 15.30
N PRO A 141 -5.81 6.04 14.96
CA PRO A 141 -5.27 6.77 13.82
C PRO A 141 -5.82 6.23 12.50
N ASP A 142 -6.01 7.12 11.51
CA ASP A 142 -6.33 6.73 10.14
C ASP A 142 -5.14 6.07 9.45
N VAL A 143 -3.94 6.56 9.77
CA VAL A 143 -2.68 6.06 9.23
C VAL A 143 -1.76 5.63 10.36
N LEU A 144 -1.35 4.37 10.33
CA LEU A 144 -0.30 3.84 11.21
C LEU A 144 1.03 3.86 10.44
N LEU A 145 1.97 4.65 10.93
CA LEU A 145 3.32 4.76 10.38
C LEU A 145 4.26 3.82 11.13
N THR A 146 5.15 3.16 10.39
CA THR A 146 6.21 2.35 10.98
C THR A 146 7.54 2.65 10.30
N ARG A 147 8.62 2.23 10.94
CA ARG A 147 9.95 2.22 10.35
C ARG A 147 10.48 0.80 10.37
N LYS A 148 10.33 0.08 9.27
CA LYS A 148 10.54 -1.37 9.08
C LYS A 148 9.44 -2.24 9.72
N GLY A 149 8.21 -1.75 9.75
CA GLY A 149 7.05 -2.48 10.26
C GLY A 149 6.81 -3.78 9.52
N ASP A 150 6.82 -3.74 8.20
CA ASP A 150 6.60 -4.92 7.36
C ASP A 150 7.68 -6.00 7.51
N VAL A 151 8.91 -5.61 7.89
CA VAL A 151 10.08 -6.49 7.91
C VAL A 151 10.46 -6.94 9.32
N ILE A 152 10.19 -6.12 10.33
CA ILE A 152 10.62 -6.35 11.72
C ILE A 152 9.44 -6.33 12.67
N ASP A 153 8.71 -5.20 12.80
CA ASP A 153 7.77 -4.98 13.89
C ASP A 153 6.58 -5.97 13.82
N PHE A 154 5.93 -6.05 12.67
CA PHE A 154 4.80 -6.94 12.51
C PHE A 154 5.17 -8.44 12.56
N PRO A 155 6.26 -8.89 11.93
CA PRO A 155 6.72 -10.27 12.12
C PRO A 155 7.02 -10.62 13.58
N ALA A 156 7.64 -9.72 14.35
CA ALA A 156 7.92 -9.95 15.77
C ALA A 156 6.62 -10.03 16.59
N LEU A 157 5.69 -9.10 16.39
CA LEU A 157 4.39 -9.08 17.05
C LEU A 157 3.53 -10.30 16.66
N LEU A 158 3.54 -10.70 15.39
CA LEU A 158 2.83 -11.90 14.92
C LEU A 158 3.41 -13.17 15.51
N SER A 159 4.73 -13.26 15.64
CA SER A 159 5.39 -14.40 16.31
C SER A 159 4.98 -14.48 17.77
N MET A 160 4.98 -13.35 18.49
CA MET A 160 4.54 -13.28 19.89
C MET A 160 3.06 -13.67 20.04
N ALA A 161 2.18 -13.12 19.21
CA ALA A 161 0.75 -13.43 19.23
C ALA A 161 0.51 -14.94 18.95
N SER A 162 1.19 -15.49 17.94
CA SER A 162 1.07 -16.91 17.60
C SER A 162 1.53 -17.84 18.72
N SER A 163 2.63 -17.50 19.42
CA SER A 163 3.14 -18.32 20.51
C SER A 163 2.20 -18.38 21.73
N SER A 164 1.35 -17.37 21.89
CA SER A 164 0.30 -17.32 22.92
C SER A 164 -1.10 -17.72 22.41
N GLY A 165 -1.20 -18.23 21.18
CA GLY A 165 -2.49 -18.62 20.59
C GLY A 165 -3.41 -17.44 20.26
N GLN A 166 -2.86 -16.22 20.22
CA GLN A 166 -3.62 -14.98 20.01
C GLN A 166 -3.57 -14.51 18.56
N ALA A 167 -4.55 -13.71 18.19
CA ALA A 167 -4.57 -12.98 16.96
C ALA A 167 -4.06 -11.55 17.19
N LEU A 168 -3.37 -10.95 16.22
CA LEU A 168 -2.95 -9.54 16.26
C LEU A 168 -3.91 -8.69 15.42
N ARG A 169 -4.67 -7.79 16.06
CA ARG A 169 -5.74 -7.00 15.45
C ARG A 169 -5.49 -5.50 15.58
N LEU A 170 -4.70 -4.95 14.68
CA LEU A 170 -4.35 -3.53 14.68
C LEU A 170 -5.22 -2.67 13.74
N GLY A 171 -6.10 -3.29 12.94
CA GLY A 171 -7.03 -2.62 12.04
C GLY A 171 -8.39 -2.37 12.69
N ARG A 172 -9.19 -1.45 12.11
CA ARG A 172 -10.55 -1.12 12.58
C ARG A 172 -11.55 -2.27 12.39
N MET A 173 -11.32 -3.13 11.39
CA MET A 173 -12.18 -4.28 11.12
C MET A 173 -11.99 -5.44 12.11
N ARG A 174 -11.11 -5.30 13.10
CA ARG A 174 -10.79 -6.33 14.11
C ARG A 174 -10.42 -7.70 13.54
N ARG A 175 -9.93 -7.74 12.31
CA ARG A 175 -9.39 -8.94 11.68
C ARG A 175 -7.90 -9.06 11.98
N ASN A 176 -7.42 -10.30 11.92
CA ASN A 176 -5.99 -10.56 12.06
C ASN A 176 -5.18 -9.75 11.06
N LEU A 177 -4.04 -9.28 11.51
CA LEU A 177 -3.03 -8.71 10.62
C LEU A 177 -2.63 -9.77 9.57
N VAL A 178 -2.76 -9.43 8.30
CA VAL A 178 -2.56 -10.35 7.18
C VAL A 178 -1.33 -9.98 6.39
N LEU A 179 -0.46 -10.96 6.17
CA LEU A 179 0.62 -10.85 5.19
C LEU A 179 0.03 -10.97 3.77
N ARG A 180 -0.12 -9.86 3.07
CA ARG A 180 -0.67 -9.81 1.70
C ARG A 180 0.35 -10.21 0.65
N ARG A 181 1.63 -9.91 0.87
CA ARG A 181 2.72 -10.25 -0.04
C ARG A 181 3.98 -10.58 0.75
N LYS A 182 4.62 -11.69 0.40
CA LYS A 182 5.96 -12.02 0.90
C LYS A 182 7.01 -11.12 0.26
N ALA A 183 8.15 -10.95 0.91
CA ALA A 183 9.29 -10.31 0.28
C ALA A 183 9.73 -11.12 -0.95
N ILE A 184 9.98 -10.43 -2.05
CA ILE A 184 10.40 -11.03 -3.32
C ILE A 184 11.66 -10.31 -3.78
N THR A 185 12.62 -11.06 -4.29
CA THR A 185 13.84 -10.53 -4.89
C THR A 185 13.84 -10.88 -6.36
N ASN A 186 13.88 -9.87 -7.22
CA ASN A 186 13.88 -10.02 -8.67
C ASN A 186 15.06 -9.28 -9.29
N TRP A 187 15.56 -9.78 -10.43
CA TRP A 187 16.44 -9.02 -11.29
C TRP A 187 15.63 -8.00 -12.10
N SER A 188 16.06 -6.75 -12.08
CA SER A 188 15.46 -5.70 -12.89
C SER A 188 16.58 -4.73 -13.32
N TYR A 189 16.69 -4.47 -14.62
CA TYR A 189 17.71 -3.59 -15.20
C TYR A 189 19.14 -3.91 -14.73
N GLY A 190 19.52 -5.20 -14.70
CA GLY A 190 20.84 -5.64 -14.28
C GLY A 190 21.13 -5.49 -12.76
N ARG A 191 20.12 -5.22 -11.95
CA ARG A 191 20.24 -5.08 -10.49
C ARG A 191 19.28 -6.00 -9.76
N LEU A 192 19.70 -6.45 -8.58
CA LEU A 192 18.84 -7.19 -7.67
C LEU A 192 17.89 -6.20 -6.96
N VAL A 193 16.61 -6.26 -7.31
CA VAL A 193 15.56 -5.43 -6.69
C VAL A 193 14.78 -6.29 -5.71
N ARG A 194 14.77 -5.87 -4.46
CA ARG A 194 14.00 -6.49 -3.40
C ARG A 194 12.71 -5.72 -3.16
N SER A 195 11.58 -6.37 -3.35
CA SER A 195 10.28 -5.89 -2.89
C SER A 195 10.02 -6.43 -1.50
N GLU A 196 9.82 -5.54 -0.53
CA GLU A 196 9.58 -5.94 0.86
C GLU A 196 8.22 -6.63 1.04
N ALA A 197 8.08 -7.33 2.16
CA ALA A 197 6.81 -7.89 2.58
C ALA A 197 5.75 -6.78 2.75
N TYR A 198 4.48 -7.16 2.69
CA TYR A 198 3.37 -6.24 2.87
C TYR A 198 2.34 -6.82 3.83
N HIS A 199 2.12 -6.15 4.95
CA HIS A 199 1.07 -6.45 5.90
C HIS A 199 -0.05 -5.41 5.77
N ALA A 200 -1.29 -5.87 5.63
CA ALA A 200 -2.46 -5.00 5.54
C ALA A 200 -3.18 -4.91 6.88
N LEU A 201 -3.46 -3.68 7.28
CA LEU A 201 -4.39 -3.36 8.36
C LEU A 201 -5.75 -3.08 7.73
N GLU A 202 -6.75 -3.92 8.01
CA GLU A 202 -8.08 -3.70 7.45
C GLU A 202 -8.82 -2.58 8.18
N GLY A 203 -9.30 -1.59 7.40
CA GLY A 203 -9.96 -0.39 7.91
C GLY A 203 -9.02 0.70 8.46
N ARG A 204 -7.72 0.54 8.26
CA ARG A 204 -6.68 1.52 8.62
C ARG A 204 -5.56 1.46 7.59
N LEU A 205 -5.00 2.60 7.21
CA LEU A 205 -3.85 2.62 6.32
C LEU A 205 -2.57 2.30 7.10
N HIS A 206 -1.67 1.56 6.47
CA HIS A 206 -0.33 1.33 7.00
C HIS A 206 0.71 1.80 5.98
N VAL A 207 1.64 2.63 6.43
CA VAL A 207 2.78 3.09 5.63
C VAL A 207 4.08 2.77 6.36
N ASP A 208 4.91 1.92 5.75
CA ASP A 208 6.26 1.67 6.24
C ASP A 208 7.23 2.70 5.66
N MET A 209 7.50 3.75 6.42
CA MET A 209 8.41 4.83 6.04
C MET A 209 9.85 4.35 5.84
N GLY A 210 10.23 3.21 6.45
CA GLY A 210 11.55 2.61 6.27
C GLY A 210 11.75 1.99 4.89
N SER A 211 10.69 1.53 4.25
CA SER A 211 10.70 0.85 2.95
C SER A 211 10.16 1.71 1.81
N SER A 212 9.41 2.77 2.12
CA SER A 212 8.82 3.65 1.13
C SER A 212 9.84 4.67 0.63
N PHE A 213 10.19 4.63 -0.66
CA PHE A 213 10.98 5.70 -1.28
C PHE A 213 10.17 7.01 -1.31
N ILE A 214 8.95 6.95 -1.81
CA ILE A 214 8.07 8.12 -1.95
C ILE A 214 7.78 8.76 -0.60
N GLY A 215 7.49 7.93 0.43
CA GLY A 215 7.24 8.43 1.78
C GLY A 215 8.46 9.10 2.43
N LYS A 216 9.68 8.67 2.09
CA LYS A 216 10.92 9.31 2.59
C LYS A 216 11.14 10.67 1.98
N GLU A 217 10.87 10.84 0.70
CA GLU A 217 11.14 12.08 -0.04
C GLU A 217 10.00 13.10 0.10
N GLY A 218 8.74 12.65 -0.03
CA GLY A 218 7.55 13.52 -0.06
C GLY A 218 6.70 13.51 1.19
N GLY A 219 7.03 12.68 2.19
CA GLY A 219 6.20 12.53 3.38
C GLY A 219 4.84 11.90 3.09
N ILE A 220 3.91 12.07 4.01
CA ILE A 220 2.53 11.59 3.86
C ILE A 220 1.76 12.45 2.85
N GLU A 221 2.01 13.73 2.82
CA GLU A 221 1.41 14.69 1.90
C GLU A 221 1.74 14.32 0.45
N GLY A 222 3.01 14.10 0.15
CA GLY A 222 3.44 13.65 -1.19
C GLY A 222 2.87 12.28 -1.56
N LEU A 223 2.70 11.36 -0.59
CA LEU A 223 2.01 10.10 -0.84
C LEU A 223 0.52 10.30 -1.16
N MET A 224 -0.17 11.26 -0.51
CA MET A 224 -1.57 11.57 -0.81
C MET A 224 -1.73 12.14 -2.22
N GLU A 225 -0.90 13.11 -2.60
CA GLU A 225 -0.92 13.72 -3.93
C GLU A 225 -0.66 12.69 -5.04
N LEU A 226 0.40 11.89 -4.88
CA LEU A 226 0.71 10.84 -5.85
C LEU A 226 -0.33 9.72 -5.87
N SER A 227 -0.97 9.41 -4.74
CA SER A 227 -2.10 8.49 -4.68
C SER A 227 -3.26 9.00 -5.52
N ARG A 228 -3.58 10.28 -5.40
CA ARG A 228 -4.62 10.95 -6.19
C ARG A 228 -4.27 10.93 -7.69
N ALA A 229 -3.08 11.37 -8.04
CA ALA A 229 -2.62 11.43 -9.43
C ALA A 229 -2.57 10.05 -10.10
N SER A 230 -2.12 9.02 -9.38
CA SER A 230 -1.99 7.66 -9.93
C SER A 230 -3.28 6.83 -9.89
N GLY A 231 -4.28 7.23 -9.09
CA GLY A 231 -5.45 6.40 -8.82
C GLY A 231 -5.14 5.14 -7.99
N ILE A 232 -3.97 5.09 -7.32
CA ILE A 232 -3.58 3.96 -6.48
C ILE A 232 -3.70 4.36 -5.00
N PRO A 233 -4.36 3.56 -4.15
CA PRO A 233 -4.43 3.84 -2.72
C PRO A 233 -3.05 4.07 -2.10
N MET A 234 -2.93 5.06 -1.21
CA MET A 234 -1.68 5.49 -0.59
C MET A 234 -0.89 4.34 0.02
N GLN A 235 -1.55 3.40 0.67
CA GLN A 235 -0.93 2.22 1.27
C GLN A 235 -0.21 1.35 0.23
N ASP A 236 -0.81 1.14 -0.94
CA ASP A 236 -0.21 0.36 -2.03
C ASP A 236 0.87 1.16 -2.75
N LEU A 237 0.62 2.45 -2.97
CA LEU A 237 1.55 3.38 -3.60
C LEU A 237 2.86 3.48 -2.81
N SER A 238 2.80 3.52 -1.48
CA SER A 238 3.98 3.61 -0.61
C SER A 238 4.98 2.46 -0.81
N ARG A 239 4.55 1.37 -1.42
CA ARG A 239 5.35 0.15 -1.69
C ARG A 239 5.78 0.01 -3.14
N LEU A 240 5.49 1.00 -3.98
CA LEU A 240 5.94 1.02 -5.36
C LEU A 240 7.33 1.65 -5.48
N SER A 241 8.07 1.22 -6.51
CA SER A 241 9.24 1.97 -6.96
C SER A 241 8.80 3.28 -7.63
N PRO A 242 9.68 4.29 -7.67
CA PRO A 242 9.38 5.55 -8.37
C PRO A 242 8.93 5.33 -9.83
N GLY A 243 9.63 4.47 -10.57
CA GLY A 243 9.26 4.14 -11.95
C GLY A 243 7.89 3.48 -12.06
N SER A 244 7.52 2.61 -11.10
CA SER A 244 6.17 2.02 -11.07
C SER A 244 5.09 3.03 -10.71
N ALA A 245 5.39 4.02 -9.87
CA ALA A 245 4.46 5.10 -9.53
C ALA A 245 4.24 6.02 -10.75
N ILE A 246 5.29 6.41 -11.46
CA ILE A 246 5.20 7.18 -12.70
C ILE A 246 4.38 6.42 -13.75
N SER A 247 4.68 5.13 -13.97
CA SER A 247 3.88 4.31 -14.89
C SER A 247 2.41 4.25 -14.50
N ALA A 248 2.09 4.22 -13.22
CA ALA A 248 0.70 4.22 -12.76
C ALA A 248 -0.01 5.56 -13.04
N ILE A 249 0.70 6.69 -12.93
CA ILE A 249 0.17 8.01 -13.32
C ILE A 249 -0.09 8.05 -14.82
N GLN A 250 0.86 7.61 -15.64
CA GLN A 250 0.70 7.53 -17.09
C GLN A 250 -0.48 6.65 -17.51
N ILE A 251 -0.64 5.48 -16.87
CA ILE A 251 -1.78 4.59 -17.09
C ILE A 251 -3.09 5.29 -16.71
N ARG A 252 -3.13 5.98 -15.57
CA ARG A 252 -4.33 6.73 -15.15
C ARG A 252 -4.68 7.80 -16.18
N GLN A 253 -3.70 8.60 -16.61
CA GLN A 253 -3.89 9.63 -17.61
C GLN A 253 -4.39 9.05 -18.94
N SER A 254 -3.79 7.95 -19.40
CA SER A 254 -4.25 7.28 -20.64
C SER A 254 -5.70 6.79 -20.56
N MET A 255 -6.14 6.34 -19.37
CA MET A 255 -7.54 5.96 -19.15
C MET A 255 -8.47 7.17 -19.23
N GLU A 256 -8.06 8.32 -18.71
CA GLU A 256 -8.81 9.59 -18.77
C GLU A 256 -8.90 10.13 -20.21
N ASP A 257 -7.81 10.02 -20.96
CA ASP A 257 -7.74 10.44 -22.37
C ASP A 257 -8.38 9.42 -23.33
N GLY A 258 -8.83 8.27 -22.83
CA GLY A 258 -9.39 7.19 -23.66
C GLY A 258 -8.35 6.50 -24.55
N VAL A 259 -7.06 6.60 -24.21
CA VAL A 259 -5.95 6.02 -24.98
C VAL A 259 -5.65 4.60 -24.51
N LEU A 260 -5.46 3.69 -25.43
CA LEU A 260 -5.11 2.29 -25.16
C LEU A 260 -3.61 2.15 -24.92
N VAL A 261 -3.23 1.56 -23.78
CA VAL A 261 -1.82 1.30 -23.42
C VAL A 261 -1.47 -0.15 -23.82
N PRO A 262 -0.44 -0.36 -24.67
CA PRO A 262 0.01 -1.70 -25.02
C PRO A 262 0.50 -2.46 -23.78
N TRP A 263 0.09 -3.74 -23.66
CA TRP A 263 0.56 -4.61 -22.61
C TRP A 263 1.97 -5.14 -22.93
N LYS A 264 2.85 -5.15 -21.92
CA LYS A 264 4.28 -5.53 -22.04
C LYS A 264 5.09 -4.60 -22.98
N LYS A 265 5.56 -3.51 -22.41
CA LYS A 265 6.42 -2.48 -23.05
C LYS A 265 7.61 -3.03 -23.85
N ASN A 266 8.12 -4.20 -23.53
CA ASN A 266 9.32 -4.79 -24.19
C ASN A 266 9.09 -5.25 -25.63
N ARG A 267 7.84 -5.25 -26.11
CA ARG A 267 7.50 -5.51 -27.51
C ARG A 267 7.23 -4.26 -28.34
N ALA A 268 7.12 -3.10 -27.70
CA ALA A 268 6.97 -1.83 -28.41
C ALA A 268 8.22 -1.45 -29.22
N GLU A 269 9.37 -2.11 -28.98
CA GLU A 269 10.58 -1.92 -29.80
C GLU A 269 10.46 -2.52 -31.20
N ASP A 270 9.58 -3.51 -31.41
CA ASP A 270 9.33 -4.09 -32.73
C ASP A 270 8.34 -3.26 -33.57
N LEU A 271 7.66 -2.28 -32.99
CA LEU A 271 6.87 -1.28 -33.71
C LEU A 271 7.76 -0.18 -34.31
N LYS A 272 8.89 -0.54 -34.93
CA LYS A 272 9.79 0.37 -35.64
C LYS A 272 9.21 0.93 -36.95
N ASP A 273 7.95 0.72 -37.21
CA ASP A 273 7.23 1.38 -38.29
C ASP A 273 6.68 2.73 -37.86
N GLY A 274 7.55 3.74 -37.73
CA GLY A 274 7.22 5.15 -37.98
C GLY A 274 6.00 5.79 -37.27
N ARG A 275 5.34 5.06 -36.38
CA ARG A 275 4.31 5.60 -35.50
C ARG A 275 4.97 5.95 -34.20
N GLU A 276 5.38 7.18 -34.11
CA GLU A 276 5.77 7.80 -32.86
C GLU A 276 4.66 7.54 -31.84
N MET A 277 4.89 6.61 -30.93
CA MET A 277 4.17 6.60 -29.69
C MET A 277 4.66 7.82 -28.93
N ILE A 278 3.87 8.86 -28.92
CA ILE A 278 4.06 10.01 -28.05
C ILE A 278 3.87 9.52 -26.63
N LEU A 279 4.98 9.08 -26.03
CA LEU A 279 5.17 9.06 -24.60
C LEU A 279 5.97 10.32 -24.29
N ALA A 280 5.26 11.44 -24.28
CA ALA A 280 5.79 12.66 -23.69
C ALA A 280 5.62 12.58 -22.17
#